data_1000d2abbf62b413cf4f079360ae2c4d
#
_entry.id   1000d2abbf62b413cf4f079360ae2c4d
#
_cell.length_a   1.000
_cell.length_b   1.000
_cell.length_c   1.000
_cell.angle_alpha   90.00
_cell.angle_beta   90.00
_cell.angle_gamma   90.00
#
_symmetry.space_group_name_H-M   'P 1'
#
loop_
_entity.id
_entity.type
_entity.pdbx_description
1 polymer ?
#
loop_
_entity_poly.entity_id
_entity_poly.type
_entity_poly.pdbx_seq_one_letter_code
_entity_poly.pdbx_strand_id
1 'polypeptide(L)'
;MTDEATAVKTTDKQIVPMRGLEAPIVYVDGSTNMGCNNQVVSLTLVTAVYLPQSDGQVTTEWVVSAHLRMSIVAALSVRDAINKALLIAMPSEGSAAH
;
A
#
# COMPACT_ATOMS: atom_id res chain seq x y z
N MET A 1 -0.10 4.88 28.37
CA MET A 1 -0.36 5.00 27.94
C MET A 1 -0.56 5.22 27.23
N THR A 2 -0.73 5.22 27.02
CA THR A 2 -0.99 5.28 26.51
C THR A 2 -1.37 5.31 25.43
N ASP A 3 -1.58 4.84 25.04
CA ASP A 3 -1.90 4.62 23.99
C ASP A 3 -3.10 5.09 23.55
N GLU A 4 -3.91 5.51 24.14
CA GLU A 4 -5.00 5.99 23.68
C GLU A 4 -4.80 6.95 22.66
N ALA A 5 -3.83 7.74 22.66
CA ALA A 5 -3.59 8.75 21.69
C ALA A 5 -3.38 8.17 20.34
N THR A 6 -2.77 7.07 20.26
CA THR A 6 -2.52 6.51 18.96
C THR A 6 -3.36 5.32 18.70
N ALA A 7 -4.21 5.01 19.63
CA ALA A 7 -4.96 3.81 19.47
C ALA A 7 -5.95 3.91 18.36
N VAL A 8 -6.41 2.80 17.89
CA VAL A 8 -7.47 2.78 16.93
C VAL A 8 -8.65 2.17 17.62
N LYS A 9 -9.82 2.55 17.22
CA LYS A 9 -10.99 2.00 17.77
C LYS A 9 -11.55 1.00 16.83
N THR A 10 -11.99 -0.12 17.33
CA THR A 10 -12.54 -1.14 16.48
C THR A 10 -13.97 -1.36 16.85
N THR A 11 -14.88 -1.27 15.91
CA THR A 11 -16.24 -1.56 16.17
C THR A 11 -16.62 -2.48 15.10
N ASP A 12 -17.02 -3.63 15.45
CA ASP A 12 -17.37 -4.59 14.48
C ASP A 12 -16.21 -4.81 13.56
N LYS A 13 -16.25 -4.48 12.40
CA LYS A 13 -15.18 -4.68 11.51
C LYS A 13 -14.56 -3.43 11.08
N GLN A 14 -14.88 -2.34 11.73
CA GLN A 14 -14.33 -1.08 11.32
C GLN A 14 -13.22 -0.63 12.21
N ILE A 15 -12.18 -0.09 11.66
CA ILE A 15 -11.09 0.47 12.38
C ILE A 15 -11.09 1.96 12.15
N VAL A 16 -11.18 2.71 13.24
CA VAL A 16 -11.23 4.17 13.12
C VAL A 16 -9.96 4.73 13.71
N PRO A 17 -9.06 5.26 12.89
CA PRO A 17 -7.83 5.80 13.40
C PRO A 17 -8.07 7.07 14.18
N MET A 18 -7.35 7.23 15.26
CA MET A 18 -7.50 8.41 16.09
C MET A 18 -6.54 9.51 15.68
N ARG A 19 -5.42 9.19 15.15
CA ARG A 19 -4.46 10.17 14.72
C ARG A 19 -3.74 9.65 13.53
N GLY A 20 -3.27 10.46 12.69
CA GLY A 20 -2.58 10.01 11.52
C GLY A 20 -1.92 11.11 10.74
N LEU A 21 -1.96 12.34 11.29
CA LEU A 21 -1.44 13.45 10.53
C LEU A 21 0.04 13.39 10.27
N GLU A 22 0.78 12.73 11.14
CA GLU A 22 2.22 12.67 10.97
C GLU A 22 2.69 11.39 10.33
N ALA A 23 1.78 10.54 9.89
CA ALA A 23 2.17 9.30 9.26
C ALA A 23 2.75 9.60 7.89
N PRO A 24 3.74 8.82 7.48
CA PRO A 24 4.36 9.07 6.18
C PRO A 24 3.43 8.70 5.04
N ILE A 25 3.59 9.38 3.94
CA ILE A 25 2.88 9.04 2.72
C ILE A 25 3.88 8.38 1.81
N VAL A 26 3.59 7.17 1.37
CA VAL A 26 4.51 6.42 0.56
C VAL A 26 3.87 6.14 -0.79
N TYR A 27 4.58 6.48 -1.85
CA TYR A 27 4.10 6.21 -3.19
C TYR A 27 4.75 4.93 -3.68
N VAL A 28 3.99 4.10 -4.36
CA VAL A 28 4.47 2.81 -4.79
C VAL A 28 4.02 2.54 -6.22
N ASP A 29 4.92 2.07 -7.04
CA ASP A 29 4.59 1.70 -8.40
C ASP A 29 4.35 0.21 -8.57
N GLY A 30 4.83 -0.59 -7.65
CA GLY A 30 4.63 -2.02 -7.76
C GLY A 30 5.24 -2.77 -6.60
N SER A 31 5.21 -4.07 -6.69
CA SER A 31 5.76 -4.92 -5.66
C SER A 31 6.62 -5.97 -6.34
N THR A 32 7.77 -6.25 -5.75
CA THR A 32 8.69 -7.21 -6.34
C THR A 32 8.72 -8.52 -5.61
N ASN A 33 8.52 -8.49 -4.30
CA ASN A 33 8.60 -9.70 -3.51
C ASN A 33 7.44 -9.80 -2.57
N MET A 34 7.07 -11.02 -2.25
CA MET A 34 6.04 -11.26 -1.29
C MET A 34 6.38 -12.52 -0.54
N GLY A 35 5.86 -12.68 0.62
CA GLY A 35 6.09 -13.90 1.37
C GLY A 35 5.20 -13.95 2.58
N CYS A 36 5.14 -15.14 3.18
CA CYS A 36 4.40 -15.31 4.40
C CYS A 36 5.17 -16.27 5.27
N ASN A 37 5.50 -15.86 6.47
CA ASN A 37 6.25 -16.68 7.38
C ASN A 37 5.78 -16.39 8.78
N ASN A 38 5.47 -17.44 9.55
CA ASN A 38 5.02 -17.26 10.93
C ASN A 38 3.83 -16.34 11.02
N GLN A 39 2.87 -16.49 10.12
CA GLN A 39 1.64 -15.71 10.13
C GLN A 39 1.88 -14.23 9.84
N VAL A 40 2.99 -13.89 9.25
CA VAL A 40 3.29 -12.52 8.88
C VAL A 40 3.43 -12.46 7.37
N VAL A 41 2.64 -11.60 6.74
CA VAL A 41 2.72 -11.37 5.32
C VAL A 41 3.70 -10.23 5.08
N SER A 42 4.61 -10.42 4.15
CA SER A 42 5.62 -9.42 3.84
C SER A 42 5.55 -9.04 2.39
N LEU A 43 5.65 -7.76 2.11
CA LEU A 43 5.68 -7.26 0.75
C LEU A 43 6.82 -6.28 0.60
N THR A 44 7.51 -6.34 -0.53
CA THR A 44 8.52 -5.34 -0.85
C THR A 44 7.94 -4.46 -1.96
N LEU A 45 7.82 -3.19 -1.69
CA LEU A 45 7.20 -2.24 -2.60
C LEU A 45 8.27 -1.40 -3.26
N VAL A 46 8.09 -1.12 -4.53
CA VAL A 46 9.10 -0.41 -5.30
C VAL A 46 8.50 0.76 -6.04
N THR A 47 9.35 1.70 -6.38
CA THR A 47 8.97 2.89 -7.11
C THR A 47 9.95 3.06 -8.26
N ALA A 48 9.46 3.47 -9.39
CA ALA A 48 10.31 3.73 -10.54
C ALA A 48 10.87 5.14 -10.44
N VAL A 49 12.17 5.26 -10.61
CA VAL A 49 12.82 6.55 -10.60
C VAL A 49 13.39 6.77 -12.00
N TYR A 50 13.09 7.93 -12.57
CA TYR A 50 13.54 8.22 -13.93
C TYR A 50 14.74 9.14 -13.87
N LEU A 51 15.84 8.67 -14.42
CA LEU A 51 17.09 9.40 -14.36
C LEU A 51 17.44 9.91 -15.74
N PRO A 52 17.42 11.21 -15.95
CA PRO A 52 17.79 11.75 -17.26
C PRO A 52 19.29 11.61 -17.47
N GLN A 53 19.67 11.28 -18.68
CA GLN A 53 21.05 11.11 -19.01
C GLN A 53 21.52 12.30 -19.83
N SER A 54 22.83 12.46 -19.91
CA SER A 54 23.38 13.62 -20.61
C SER A 54 23.10 13.55 -22.10
N ASP A 55 22.81 12.38 -22.63
CA ASP A 55 22.53 12.28 -24.05
C ASP A 55 21.05 12.49 -24.34
N GLY A 56 20.29 12.92 -23.38
CA GLY A 56 18.87 13.18 -23.61
C GLY A 56 17.97 12.00 -23.38
N GLN A 57 18.51 10.85 -23.05
CA GLN A 57 17.70 9.69 -22.80
C GLN A 57 17.36 9.59 -21.33
N VAL A 58 16.37 8.80 -21.00
CA VAL A 58 15.95 8.62 -19.62
C VAL A 58 16.09 7.16 -19.27
N THR A 59 16.76 6.88 -18.17
CA THR A 59 16.93 5.54 -17.67
C THR A 59 16.00 5.35 -16.50
N THR A 60 15.34 4.20 -16.43
CA THR A 60 14.46 3.91 -15.33
C THR A 60 15.16 3.00 -14.33
N GLU A 61 15.08 3.34 -13.07
CA GLU A 61 15.66 2.53 -12.05
C GLU A 61 14.59 2.21 -11.03
N TRP A 62 14.50 0.97 -10.60
CA TRP A 62 13.50 0.59 -9.61
C TRP A 62 14.16 0.55 -8.25
N VAL A 63 13.58 1.28 -7.32
CA VAL A 63 14.13 1.32 -5.97
C VAL A 63 13.08 0.89 -4.99
N VAL A 64 13.51 0.32 -3.89
CA VAL A 64 12.59 -0.13 -2.86
C VAL A 64 12.09 1.09 -2.11
N SER A 65 10.79 1.25 -2.07
CA SER A 65 10.22 2.38 -1.35
C SER A 65 9.74 1.99 0.04
N ALA A 66 9.40 0.74 0.24
CA ALA A 66 8.94 0.33 1.57
C ALA A 66 8.89 -1.17 1.68
N HIS A 67 9.00 -1.64 2.90
CA HIS A 67 8.73 -3.04 3.23
C HIS A 67 7.51 -3.03 4.12
N LEU A 68 6.52 -3.81 3.76
CA LEU A 68 5.34 -3.92 4.59
C LEU A 68 5.31 -5.28 5.25
N ARG A 69 4.96 -5.32 6.50
CA ARG A 69 4.75 -6.55 7.22
C ARG A 69 3.45 -6.45 7.95
N MET A 70 2.64 -7.48 7.89
CA MET A 70 1.34 -7.43 8.51
C MET A 70 0.87 -8.82 8.87
N SER A 71 -0.02 -8.91 9.81
CA SER A 71 -0.61 -10.18 10.15
C SER A 71 -1.51 -10.62 9.00
N ILE A 72 -1.88 -11.90 9.00
CA ILE A 72 -2.76 -12.39 7.97
C ILE A 72 -4.10 -11.65 8.02
N VAL A 73 -4.60 -11.38 9.21
CA VAL A 73 -5.87 -10.68 9.34
C VAL A 73 -5.74 -9.27 8.76
N ALA A 74 -4.63 -8.59 9.05
CA ALA A 74 -4.42 -7.27 8.50
C ALA A 74 -4.29 -7.33 6.97
N ALA A 75 -3.65 -8.36 6.46
CA ALA A 75 -3.49 -8.50 5.03
C ALA A 75 -4.83 -8.65 4.34
N LEU A 76 -5.75 -9.39 4.95
CA LEU A 76 -7.07 -9.54 4.37
C LEU A 76 -7.80 -8.22 4.37
N SER A 77 -7.65 -7.44 5.42
CA SER A 77 -8.29 -6.14 5.50
C SER A 77 -7.73 -5.18 4.45
N VAL A 78 -6.42 -5.18 4.29
CA VAL A 78 -5.78 -4.32 3.31
C VAL A 78 -6.18 -4.73 1.90
N ARG A 79 -6.25 -6.05 1.65
CA ARG A 79 -6.66 -6.53 0.36
C ARG A 79 -8.08 -6.05 0.04
N ASP A 80 -8.99 -6.16 1.00
CA ASP A 80 -10.34 -5.74 0.76
C ASP A 80 -10.43 -4.24 0.51
N ALA A 81 -9.64 -3.46 1.22
CA ALA A 81 -9.63 -2.02 1.03
C ALA A 81 -9.12 -1.68 -0.38
N ILE A 82 -8.09 -2.37 -0.82
CA ILE A 82 -7.56 -2.11 -2.15
C ILE A 82 -8.59 -2.51 -3.21
N ASN A 83 -9.25 -3.63 -3.02
CA ASN A 83 -10.25 -4.05 -3.98
C ASN A 83 -11.38 -3.04 -4.07
N LYS A 84 -11.81 -2.47 -2.94
CA LYS A 84 -12.85 -1.48 -2.99
C LYS A 84 -12.38 -0.21 -3.69
N ALA A 85 -11.16 0.20 -3.44
CA ALA A 85 -10.62 1.38 -4.08
C ALA A 85 -10.53 1.18 -5.59
N LEU A 86 -10.17 -0.02 -6.01
CA LEU A 86 -10.09 -0.31 -7.43
C LEU A 86 -11.46 -0.25 -8.10
N LEU A 87 -12.50 -0.63 -7.40
CA LEU A 87 -13.83 -0.54 -7.99
C LEU A 87 -14.21 0.90 -8.25
N ILE A 88 -13.72 1.82 -7.45
CA ILE A 88 -13.98 3.22 -7.68
C ILE A 88 -13.14 3.73 -8.84
N ALA A 89 -11.88 3.36 -8.88
CA ALA A 89 -10.98 3.85 -9.90
C ALA A 89 -11.18 3.18 -11.25
N MET A 90 -11.67 1.94 -11.24
CA MET A 90 -11.83 1.20 -12.47
C MET A 90 -13.28 0.82 -12.59
N PRO A 91 -14.07 1.62 -13.23
CA PRO A 91 -15.49 1.35 -13.35
C PRO A 91 -15.71 -0.01 -13.96
N SER A 92 -16.92 -0.49 -13.83
CA SER A 92 -17.22 -1.81 -14.26
C SER A 92 -16.82 -1.99 -15.71
N GLU A 93 -16.55 -3.21 -16.09
CA GLU A 93 -16.15 -3.46 -17.35
C GLU A 93 -17.05 -2.97 -18.33
N GLY A 94 -18.26 -3.06 -18.16
CA GLY A 94 -19.19 -2.55 -19.10
C GLY A 94 -19.00 -1.12 -19.36
N SER A 95 -18.62 -0.38 -18.39
CA SER A 95 -18.48 1.03 -18.62
C SER A 95 -17.09 1.34 -18.97
N ALA A 96 -16.21 0.62 -18.57
CA ALA A 96 -14.88 0.93 -18.80
C ALA A 96 -14.63 0.94 -20.16
N ALA A 97 -15.16 0.50 -20.81
CA ALA A 97 -15.01 0.59 -21.98
C ALA A 97 -13.84 0.68 -22.36
N HIS A 98 -13.38 0.50 -22.33
CA HIS A 98 -12.23 0.65 -22.66
C HIS A 98 -12.13 0.18 -23.84
#